data_f2b45be736bdbbccb560e4c7c96a06cc
#
_entry.id   f2b45be736bdbbccb560e4c7c96a06cc
#
_cell.length_a   1.000
_cell.length_b   1.000
_cell.length_c   1.000
_cell.angle_alpha   90.00
_cell.angle_beta   90.00
_cell.angle_gamma   90.00
#
_symmetry.space_group_name_H-M   'P 1'
#
loop_
_entity.id
_entity.type
_entity.pdbx_description
1 polymer ?
#
loop_
_entity_poly.entity_id
_entity_poly.type
_entity_poly.pdbx_seq_one_letter_code
_entity_poly.pdbx_strand_id
1 'polypeptide(L)'
;TLLAVTRIDFSPLLLLHLLSLVSFSFLHCKASAVTAAMEAPVDALPEIPAHAPYLLIGGGTASFAAARSIRARDPGARVLIVSDESDLPYMRPPLSKELWFSDDPNVTDTLRFKQWNGKERSIYFQPPSFYVSPQELPRVENGGVAVLTGKKVVHVDVRGNKVRLNDDSEISYDKCLVATGGTPRNLQVIERAGEEVQKRTTLFRKIEDFRSLEKISREVKSVTIIGGGFLGSELACAMGRRSNESSLEVIQIFPEKGNMGKVLPEYLSNWTTEKVTKEGVNVMTEAVVKNVSYQDGKVVIKLKDGRVVKTDHIVAAVGLEPNVELAKSAGLEVDSDFGGYRVNAELQARANIWVAGDAACFYDIRLGRRRVEHHDHAVVSGRLAGENMTGANKPYWHQSMFWSDLGPDVGYEAIGIVDSSLPTVGVFAKATAKDTPKAATEQSGTGIRSESETEAVASSEVTPVAAAPREPQQGEEYGKGVIFYLRDKVVVGIILWNVFNRMPIARKIIKDGEEHADLNEVAKLFNIHED
;
A
#
# COMPACT_ATOMS: atom_id res chain seq x y z
N THR A 1 -6.36 -45.04 -44.53
CA THR A 1 -5.69 -44.66 -45.77
C THR A 1 -4.51 -43.76 -45.42
N LEU A 2 -3.32 -44.31 -45.58
CA LEU A 2 -2.02 -43.66 -45.46
C LEU A 2 -1.87 -42.54 -46.50
N LEU A 3 -1.18 -41.46 -46.13
CA LEU A 3 -0.26 -40.79 -47.05
C LEU A 3 0.87 -40.14 -46.26
N ALA A 4 2.07 -40.61 -46.54
CA ALA A 4 3.36 -40.16 -46.05
C ALA A 4 3.72 -38.80 -46.66
N VAL A 5 4.37 -37.92 -45.91
CA VAL A 5 5.10 -36.76 -46.42
C VAL A 5 6.54 -36.86 -45.97
N THR A 6 7.39 -36.97 -46.95
CA THR A 6 8.85 -37.06 -46.92
C THR A 6 9.50 -35.77 -46.41
N ARG A 7 10.46 -35.92 -45.50
CA ARG A 7 11.47 -34.94 -45.15
C ARG A 7 12.40 -34.70 -46.33
N ILE A 8 12.70 -33.44 -46.60
CA ILE A 8 13.83 -33.03 -47.44
C ILE A 8 14.81 -32.27 -46.55
N ASP A 9 15.96 -32.91 -46.29
CA ASP A 9 17.14 -32.29 -45.67
C ASP A 9 17.87 -31.44 -46.70
N PHE A 10 18.10 -30.16 -46.37
CA PHE A 10 19.05 -29.31 -47.10
C PHE A 10 20.33 -29.10 -46.29
N SER A 11 21.43 -29.56 -46.88
CA SER A 11 22.81 -29.43 -46.43
C SER A 11 23.33 -27.97 -46.50
N PRO A 12 24.21 -27.53 -45.54
CA PRO A 12 24.64 -26.14 -45.41
C PRO A 12 25.85 -25.76 -46.23
N LEU A 13 25.88 -26.10 -47.52
CA LEU A 13 27.05 -25.88 -48.39
C LEU A 13 26.78 -25.01 -49.66
N LEU A 14 25.72 -24.24 -49.70
CA LEU A 14 25.35 -23.40 -50.87
C LEU A 14 25.20 -21.90 -50.56
N LEU A 15 25.84 -21.39 -49.54
CA LEU A 15 25.75 -19.94 -49.19
C LEU A 15 27.11 -19.19 -49.27
N LEU A 16 28.09 -19.73 -49.98
CA LEU A 16 29.44 -19.17 -50.05
C LEU A 16 29.94 -18.84 -51.47
N HIS A 17 29.06 -18.70 -52.48
CA HIS A 17 29.47 -18.44 -53.85
C HIS A 17 28.75 -17.30 -54.59
N LEU A 18 28.25 -16.27 -53.86
CA LEU A 18 27.61 -15.10 -54.50
C LEU A 18 28.10 -13.76 -53.98
N LEU A 19 29.37 -13.67 -53.55
CA LEU A 19 30.03 -12.43 -53.15
C LEU A 19 31.40 -12.28 -53.79
N SER A 20 31.47 -12.38 -55.11
CA SER A 20 32.58 -11.82 -55.88
C SER A 20 32.12 -11.67 -57.33
N LEU A 21 32.00 -10.46 -57.75
CA LEU A 21 32.00 -9.90 -59.12
C LEU A 21 30.97 -8.77 -59.18
N VAL A 22 31.39 -7.57 -58.93
CA VAL A 22 31.24 -6.41 -59.80
C VAL A 22 32.08 -5.30 -59.21
N SER A 23 33.29 -5.15 -59.78
CA SER A 23 34.10 -3.92 -59.72
C SER A 23 34.12 -3.32 -61.09
N PHE A 24 34.03 -1.97 -61.12
CA PHE A 24 34.38 -1.04 -62.18
C PHE A 24 33.49 -0.94 -63.43
N SER A 25 32.82 0.20 -63.54
CA SER A 25 32.90 1.07 -64.72
C SER A 25 32.41 2.47 -64.40
N PHE A 26 33.30 3.42 -64.36
CA PHE A 26 33.07 4.86 -64.46
C PHE A 26 32.51 5.20 -65.82
N LEU A 27 31.43 5.97 -65.91
CA LEU A 27 31.13 6.87 -67.00
C LEU A 27 30.30 8.07 -66.50
N HIS A 28 30.86 9.24 -66.80
CA HIS A 28 30.27 10.56 -66.60
C HIS A 28 28.87 10.65 -67.23
N CYS A 29 27.91 11.19 -66.52
CA CYS A 29 26.79 11.90 -67.09
C CYS A 29 26.35 13.05 -66.17
N LYS A 30 26.08 14.18 -66.84
CA LYS A 30 25.88 15.51 -66.26
C LYS A 30 24.77 15.63 -65.26
N ALA A 31 25.01 16.52 -64.27
CA ALA A 31 24.12 17.02 -63.30
C ALA A 31 22.79 17.55 -63.85
N SER A 32 21.68 17.05 -63.35
CA SER A 32 20.42 17.77 -63.23
C SER A 32 20.10 17.83 -61.72
N ALA A 33 20.12 19.03 -61.19
CA ALA A 33 19.78 19.32 -59.85
C ALA A 33 18.26 19.07 -59.67
N VAL A 34 17.92 17.90 -59.12
CA VAL A 34 16.63 17.69 -58.45
C VAL A 34 16.90 18.04 -57.00
N THR A 35 16.42 19.18 -56.56
CA THR A 35 16.28 19.54 -55.14
C THR A 35 15.38 18.51 -54.51
N ALA A 36 15.98 17.47 -53.91
CA ALA A 36 15.29 16.66 -52.91
C ALA A 36 14.98 17.62 -51.75
N ALA A 37 13.71 17.91 -51.56
CA ALA A 37 13.24 18.50 -50.33
C ALA A 37 13.69 17.54 -49.20
N MET A 38 14.67 17.95 -48.42
CA MET A 38 14.95 17.33 -47.14
C MET A 38 13.66 17.47 -46.33
N GLU A 39 12.94 16.36 -46.14
CA GLU A 39 11.94 16.28 -45.10
C GLU A 39 12.65 16.68 -43.80
N ALA A 40 12.18 17.78 -43.20
CA ALA A 40 12.63 18.20 -41.90
C ALA A 40 12.51 16.99 -40.95
N PRO A 41 13.48 16.74 -40.05
CA PRO A 41 13.37 15.68 -39.08
C PRO A 41 12.03 15.87 -38.38
N VAL A 42 11.19 14.83 -38.38
CA VAL A 42 9.99 14.78 -37.57
C VAL A 42 10.48 15.08 -36.18
N ASP A 43 10.17 16.26 -35.63
CA ASP A 43 10.56 16.66 -34.29
C ASP A 43 10.16 15.52 -33.34
N ALA A 44 11.16 14.85 -32.78
CA ALA A 44 10.94 13.84 -31.78
C ALA A 44 10.14 14.49 -30.66
N LEU A 45 8.99 13.90 -30.33
CA LEU A 45 8.15 14.39 -29.26
C LEU A 45 8.96 14.50 -27.95
N PRO A 46 8.81 15.61 -27.21
CA PRO A 46 9.49 15.72 -25.92
C PRO A 46 9.06 14.58 -24.99
N GLU A 47 10.03 13.99 -24.33
CA GLU A 47 9.79 12.87 -23.39
C GLU A 47 8.82 13.24 -22.27
N ILE A 48 8.82 14.51 -21.87
CA ILE A 48 7.98 15.07 -20.82
C ILE A 48 7.01 16.09 -21.45
N PRO A 49 5.69 15.94 -21.24
CA PRO A 49 4.72 16.91 -21.75
C PRO A 49 4.88 18.26 -21.04
N ALA A 50 4.83 19.35 -21.79
CA ALA A 50 4.92 20.71 -21.22
C ALA A 50 3.68 21.10 -20.38
N HIS A 51 2.53 20.43 -20.61
CA HIS A 51 1.27 20.70 -19.93
C HIS A 51 0.47 19.42 -19.74
N ALA A 52 -0.15 19.31 -18.57
CA ALA A 52 -1.13 18.26 -18.25
C ALA A 52 -2.34 18.91 -17.56
N PRO A 53 -3.55 18.86 -18.14
CA PRO A 53 -4.75 19.46 -17.53
C PRO A 53 -4.99 18.96 -16.11
N TYR A 54 -4.81 17.66 -15.87
CA TYR A 54 -4.87 17.03 -14.57
C TYR A 54 -3.49 16.43 -14.23
N LEU A 55 -2.79 17.05 -13.28
CA LEU A 55 -1.48 16.60 -12.81
C LEU A 55 -1.61 15.97 -11.42
N LEU A 56 -1.20 14.72 -11.27
CA LEU A 56 -1.27 13.98 -9.99
C LEU A 56 0.15 13.66 -9.51
N ILE A 57 0.53 14.17 -8.34
CA ILE A 57 1.87 14.01 -7.76
C ILE A 57 1.89 12.82 -6.80
N GLY A 58 2.62 11.76 -7.18
CA GLY A 58 2.72 10.49 -6.49
C GLY A 58 2.05 9.37 -7.25
N GLY A 59 2.73 8.22 -7.42
CA GLY A 59 2.27 7.05 -8.20
C GLY A 59 1.49 6.01 -7.39
N GLY A 60 0.94 6.40 -6.23
CA GLY A 60 0.26 5.46 -5.33
C GLY A 60 -1.24 5.28 -5.58
N THR A 61 -1.88 4.58 -4.65
CA THR A 61 -3.31 4.23 -4.68
C THR A 61 -4.22 5.45 -4.84
N ALA A 62 -3.93 6.55 -4.13
CA ALA A 62 -4.79 7.74 -4.18
C ALA A 62 -4.78 8.40 -5.56
N SER A 63 -3.61 8.54 -6.19
CA SER A 63 -3.52 9.07 -7.57
C SER A 63 -4.21 8.18 -8.58
N PHE A 64 -4.04 6.86 -8.46
CA PHE A 64 -4.72 5.93 -9.36
C PHE A 64 -6.25 6.01 -9.22
N ALA A 65 -6.76 6.03 -7.99
CA ALA A 65 -8.19 6.20 -7.72
C ALA A 65 -8.74 7.53 -8.26
N ALA A 66 -7.97 8.63 -8.08
CA ALA A 66 -8.31 9.94 -8.64
C ALA A 66 -8.32 9.94 -10.17
N ALA A 67 -7.31 9.37 -10.81
CA ALA A 67 -7.25 9.27 -12.27
C ALA A 67 -8.45 8.52 -12.85
N ARG A 68 -8.83 7.39 -12.25
CA ARG A 68 -10.03 6.66 -12.66
C ARG A 68 -11.30 7.47 -12.48
N SER A 69 -11.43 8.17 -11.37
CA SER A 69 -12.58 9.01 -11.04
C SER A 69 -12.70 10.21 -11.99
N ILE A 70 -11.59 10.89 -12.29
CA ILE A 70 -11.54 11.96 -13.28
C ILE A 70 -12.01 11.45 -14.64
N ARG A 71 -11.46 10.33 -15.11
CA ARG A 71 -11.82 9.73 -16.40
C ARG A 71 -13.27 9.24 -16.47
N ALA A 72 -13.84 8.76 -15.37
CA ALA A 72 -15.25 8.36 -15.31
C ALA A 72 -16.20 9.55 -15.46
N ARG A 73 -15.81 10.73 -14.98
CA ARG A 73 -16.63 11.95 -15.06
C ARG A 73 -16.34 12.80 -16.30
N ASP A 74 -15.12 12.78 -16.77
CA ASP A 74 -14.65 13.45 -17.98
C ASP A 74 -13.89 12.45 -18.87
N PRO A 75 -14.60 11.75 -19.78
CA PRO A 75 -13.97 10.78 -20.68
C PRO A 75 -12.91 11.34 -21.60
N GLY A 76 -12.89 12.65 -21.85
CA GLY A 76 -11.86 13.35 -22.62
C GLY A 76 -10.64 13.78 -21.80
N ALA A 77 -10.65 13.61 -20.47
CA ALA A 77 -9.59 14.09 -19.60
C ALA A 77 -8.24 13.47 -19.93
N ARG A 78 -7.19 14.31 -19.94
CA ARG A 78 -5.78 13.93 -20.03
C ARG A 78 -5.16 14.04 -18.64
N VAL A 79 -4.81 12.91 -18.07
CA VAL A 79 -4.33 12.80 -16.68
C VAL A 79 -2.88 12.33 -16.70
N LEU A 80 -1.99 13.09 -16.09
CA LEU A 80 -0.59 12.72 -15.89
C LEU A 80 -0.32 12.44 -14.43
N ILE A 81 0.12 11.23 -14.12
CA ILE A 81 0.65 10.84 -12.81
C ILE A 81 2.17 10.96 -12.86
N VAL A 82 2.79 11.67 -11.91
CA VAL A 82 4.25 11.76 -11.75
C VAL A 82 4.67 10.96 -10.54
N SER A 83 5.54 9.98 -10.74
CA SER A 83 5.98 9.04 -9.71
C SER A 83 7.50 9.02 -9.59
N ASP A 84 8.02 9.07 -8.37
CA ASP A 84 9.44 8.86 -8.08
C ASP A 84 9.85 7.38 -8.10
N GLU A 85 8.88 6.46 -8.09
CA GLU A 85 9.12 5.03 -8.27
C GLU A 85 9.19 4.66 -9.76
N SER A 86 9.91 3.58 -10.06
CA SER A 86 10.02 3.03 -11.42
C SER A 86 8.81 2.21 -11.84
N ASP A 87 7.99 1.81 -10.88
CA ASP A 87 6.84 0.94 -11.09
C ASP A 87 5.57 1.74 -11.42
N LEU A 88 4.69 1.12 -12.23
CA LEU A 88 3.33 1.62 -12.46
C LEU A 88 2.52 1.56 -11.15
N PRO A 89 1.40 2.29 -11.04
CA PRO A 89 0.58 2.28 -9.84
C PRO A 89 0.17 0.87 -9.39
N TYR A 90 0.41 0.57 -8.13
CA TYR A 90 0.19 -0.74 -7.53
C TYR A 90 -0.36 -0.64 -6.10
N MET A 91 -0.90 -1.75 -5.60
CA MET A 91 -1.38 -1.86 -4.23
C MET A 91 -0.26 -2.30 -3.28
N ARG A 92 -0.11 -1.61 -2.14
CA ARG A 92 0.93 -1.91 -1.15
C ARG A 92 0.60 -3.06 -0.18
N PRO A 93 -0.67 -3.31 0.23
CA PRO A 93 -0.96 -4.31 1.25
C PRO A 93 -0.37 -5.70 1.01
N PRO A 94 -0.33 -6.26 -0.20
CA PRO A 94 0.25 -7.59 -0.43
C PRO A 94 1.76 -7.68 -0.18
N LEU A 95 2.48 -6.54 -0.15
CA LEU A 95 3.93 -6.52 0.08
C LEU A 95 4.35 -7.09 1.43
N SER A 96 3.50 -6.98 2.46
CA SER A 96 3.75 -7.53 3.80
C SER A 96 2.92 -8.78 4.14
N LYS A 97 2.09 -9.24 3.19
CA LYS A 97 1.14 -10.34 3.36
C LYS A 97 1.29 -11.41 2.28
N GLU A 98 0.35 -11.47 1.34
CA GLU A 98 0.16 -12.58 0.41
C GLU A 98 1.38 -12.89 -0.46
N LEU A 99 2.18 -11.90 -0.84
CA LEU A 99 3.40 -12.13 -1.63
C LEU A 99 4.42 -13.03 -0.92
N TRP A 100 4.47 -12.98 0.43
CA TRP A 100 5.37 -13.82 1.23
C TRP A 100 4.90 -15.26 1.36
N PHE A 101 3.62 -15.53 1.09
CA PHE A 101 2.99 -16.85 1.14
C PHE A 101 2.84 -17.48 -0.26
N SER A 102 3.46 -16.89 -1.28
CA SER A 102 3.41 -17.39 -2.65
C SER A 102 4.32 -18.61 -2.82
N ASP A 103 3.80 -19.64 -3.51
CA ASP A 103 4.57 -20.82 -3.92
C ASP A 103 5.34 -20.56 -5.23
N ASP A 104 5.14 -19.41 -5.89
CA ASP A 104 5.84 -19.05 -7.13
C ASP A 104 7.30 -18.69 -6.83
N PRO A 105 8.30 -19.43 -7.33
CA PRO A 105 9.69 -19.11 -7.13
C PRO A 105 10.11 -17.77 -7.79
N ASN A 106 9.32 -17.27 -8.75
CA ASN A 106 9.56 -16.03 -9.46
C ASN A 106 8.67 -14.87 -8.94
N VAL A 107 8.12 -14.97 -7.75
CA VAL A 107 7.19 -13.98 -7.19
C VAL A 107 7.77 -12.56 -7.14
N THR A 108 9.09 -12.43 -6.95
CA THR A 108 9.80 -11.14 -6.96
C THR A 108 9.82 -10.48 -8.34
N ASP A 109 9.76 -11.25 -9.40
CA ASP A 109 9.76 -10.75 -10.78
C ASP A 109 8.34 -10.53 -11.30
N THR A 110 7.47 -11.53 -11.10
CA THR A 110 6.10 -11.53 -11.59
C THR A 110 5.19 -10.61 -10.77
N LEU A 111 5.46 -10.45 -9.46
CA LEU A 111 4.63 -9.75 -8.49
C LEU A 111 3.16 -10.19 -8.56
N ARG A 112 2.96 -11.48 -8.91
CA ARG A 112 1.66 -12.13 -8.92
C ARG A 112 1.54 -12.99 -7.67
N PHE A 113 0.38 -13.01 -7.08
CA PHE A 113 0.14 -13.74 -5.85
C PHE A 113 -1.24 -14.40 -5.87
N LYS A 114 -1.37 -15.47 -5.13
CA LYS A 114 -2.68 -16.05 -4.82
C LYS A 114 -3.25 -15.32 -3.61
N GLN A 115 -4.42 -14.77 -3.79
CA GLN A 115 -5.23 -14.25 -2.69
C GLN A 115 -5.61 -15.41 -1.76
N TRP A 116 -6.07 -15.12 -0.55
CA TRP A 116 -6.45 -16.18 0.39
C TRP A 116 -7.54 -17.11 -0.16
N ASN A 117 -8.36 -16.65 -1.11
CA ASN A 117 -9.36 -17.48 -1.84
C ASN A 117 -8.77 -18.30 -2.99
N GLY A 118 -7.45 -18.32 -3.17
CA GLY A 118 -6.75 -19.06 -4.22
C GLY A 118 -6.75 -18.41 -5.61
N LYS A 119 -7.46 -17.29 -5.82
CA LYS A 119 -7.45 -16.58 -7.10
C LYS A 119 -6.13 -15.82 -7.28
N GLU A 120 -5.55 -15.95 -8.45
CA GLU A 120 -4.32 -15.26 -8.80
C GLU A 120 -4.59 -13.80 -9.17
N ARG A 121 -3.74 -12.90 -8.68
CA ARG A 121 -3.80 -11.47 -8.94
C ARG A 121 -2.41 -10.87 -9.14
N SER A 122 -2.32 -9.82 -9.96
CA SER A 122 -1.16 -8.94 -10.03
C SER A 122 -1.22 -7.89 -8.94
N ILE A 123 -0.06 -7.43 -8.44
CA ILE A 123 0.02 -6.30 -7.52
C ILE A 123 -0.35 -4.96 -8.20
N TYR A 124 -0.14 -4.88 -9.51
CA TYR A 124 -0.46 -3.68 -10.29
C TYR A 124 -1.97 -3.52 -10.45
N PHE A 125 -2.45 -2.29 -10.35
CA PHE A 125 -3.88 -1.99 -10.55
C PHE A 125 -4.35 -2.26 -11.97
N GLN A 126 -3.49 -1.96 -12.95
CA GLN A 126 -3.79 -2.15 -14.37
C GLN A 126 -2.56 -2.62 -15.13
N PRO A 127 -2.72 -3.35 -16.23
CA PRO A 127 -1.61 -3.71 -17.10
C PRO A 127 -1.03 -2.48 -17.80
N PRO A 128 0.22 -2.54 -18.29
CA PRO A 128 0.86 -1.43 -19.03
C PRO A 128 0.01 -0.90 -20.20
N SER A 129 -0.75 -1.76 -20.87
CA SER A 129 -1.61 -1.38 -22.01
C SER A 129 -2.78 -0.45 -21.64
N PHE A 130 -3.09 -0.29 -20.37
CA PHE A 130 -4.08 0.66 -19.88
C PHE A 130 -3.59 2.12 -20.01
N TYR A 131 -2.29 2.33 -19.89
CA TYR A 131 -1.69 3.67 -19.86
C TYR A 131 -1.23 4.09 -21.25
N VAL A 132 -1.41 5.37 -21.55
CA VAL A 132 -0.78 6.00 -22.72
C VAL A 132 0.62 6.49 -22.35
N SER A 133 1.52 6.64 -23.32
CA SER A 133 2.83 7.21 -23.03
C SER A 133 2.71 8.69 -22.65
N PRO A 134 3.56 9.22 -21.75
CA PRO A 134 3.56 10.64 -21.42
C PRO A 134 3.75 11.55 -22.65
N GLN A 135 4.54 11.12 -23.63
CA GLN A 135 4.79 11.84 -24.90
C GLN A 135 3.54 11.99 -25.75
N GLU A 136 2.69 10.95 -25.78
CA GLU A 136 1.47 10.93 -26.60
C GLU A 136 0.27 11.58 -25.90
N LEU A 137 0.29 11.67 -24.58
CA LEU A 137 -0.84 12.17 -23.78
C LEU A 137 -1.43 13.51 -24.33
N PRO A 138 -0.62 14.52 -24.76
CA PRO A 138 -1.18 15.77 -25.29
C PRO A 138 -1.98 15.60 -26.58
N ARG A 139 -1.78 14.52 -27.33
CA ARG A 139 -2.35 14.28 -28.66
C ARG A 139 -3.48 13.27 -28.68
N VAL A 140 -3.71 12.56 -27.58
CA VAL A 140 -4.77 11.53 -27.51
C VAL A 140 -6.15 12.18 -27.58
N GLU A 141 -6.91 11.85 -28.63
CA GLU A 141 -8.23 12.47 -28.89
C GLU A 141 -9.23 12.17 -27.76
N ASN A 142 -9.27 10.92 -27.30
CA ASN A 142 -10.23 10.44 -26.29
C ASN A 142 -9.70 10.55 -24.86
N GLY A 143 -8.67 11.38 -24.63
CA GLY A 143 -8.02 11.47 -23.34
C GLY A 143 -7.30 10.17 -22.92
N GLY A 144 -6.81 10.13 -21.71
CA GLY A 144 -6.08 8.95 -21.18
C GLY A 144 -5.39 9.23 -19.87
N VAL A 145 -4.78 8.19 -19.33
CA VAL A 145 -3.92 8.26 -18.15
C VAL A 145 -2.51 7.90 -18.56
N ALA A 146 -1.55 8.78 -18.29
CA ALA A 146 -0.12 8.50 -18.45
C ALA A 146 0.57 8.50 -17.09
N VAL A 147 1.65 7.73 -16.97
CA VAL A 147 2.49 7.70 -15.77
C VAL A 147 3.93 8.04 -16.16
N LEU A 148 4.45 9.12 -15.59
CA LEU A 148 5.85 9.51 -15.71
C LEU A 148 6.59 8.93 -14.50
N THR A 149 7.28 7.82 -14.69
CA THR A 149 8.01 7.08 -13.65
C THR A 149 9.44 7.59 -13.47
N GLY A 150 10.01 7.39 -12.27
CA GLY A 150 11.39 7.78 -11.97
C GLY A 150 11.62 9.29 -11.90
N LYS A 151 10.55 10.09 -11.79
CA LYS A 151 10.62 11.55 -11.70
C LYS A 151 9.94 12.05 -10.42
N LYS A 152 10.65 12.91 -9.71
CA LYS A 152 10.15 13.51 -8.46
C LYS A 152 9.81 14.98 -8.67
N VAL A 153 8.61 15.40 -8.27
CA VAL A 153 8.27 16.81 -8.16
C VAL A 153 8.98 17.38 -6.95
N VAL A 154 9.77 18.42 -7.14
CA VAL A 154 10.58 19.06 -6.09
C VAL A 154 10.13 20.48 -5.76
N HIS A 155 9.30 21.10 -6.61
CA HIS A 155 8.79 22.45 -6.40
C HIS A 155 7.42 22.60 -7.07
N VAL A 156 6.54 23.38 -6.44
CA VAL A 156 5.22 23.76 -6.99
C VAL A 156 5.16 25.29 -7.05
N ASP A 157 5.06 25.84 -8.25
CA ASP A 157 4.76 27.25 -8.46
C ASP A 157 3.25 27.44 -8.61
N VAL A 158 2.61 27.89 -7.54
CA VAL A 158 1.16 28.08 -7.49
C VAL A 158 0.67 29.31 -8.26
N ARG A 159 1.56 30.27 -8.59
CA ARG A 159 1.22 31.45 -9.39
C ARG A 159 1.21 31.13 -10.86
N GLY A 160 2.20 30.36 -11.31
CA GLY A 160 2.32 29.91 -12.69
C GLY A 160 1.53 28.62 -12.97
N ASN A 161 0.90 27.98 -11.97
CA ASN A 161 0.28 26.65 -12.08
C ASN A 161 1.21 25.64 -12.74
N LYS A 162 2.43 25.50 -12.23
CA LYS A 162 3.42 24.56 -12.75
C LYS A 162 4.22 23.89 -11.65
N VAL A 163 4.74 22.74 -11.96
CA VAL A 163 5.68 22.00 -11.13
C VAL A 163 7.04 21.91 -11.78
N ARG A 164 8.08 21.78 -10.95
CA ARG A 164 9.44 21.47 -11.39
C ARG A 164 9.85 20.11 -10.86
N LEU A 165 10.43 19.31 -11.74
CA LEU A 165 10.92 17.98 -11.44
C LEU A 165 12.37 18.03 -10.93
N ASN A 166 12.86 16.90 -10.48
CA ASN A 166 14.23 16.73 -9.98
C ASN A 166 15.33 16.83 -11.05
N ASP A 167 14.98 16.90 -12.34
CA ASP A 167 15.86 17.16 -13.48
C ASP A 167 15.68 18.57 -14.06
N ASP A 168 15.06 19.46 -13.31
CA ASP A 168 14.72 20.83 -13.66
C ASP A 168 13.66 21.00 -14.78
N SER A 169 13.10 19.92 -15.30
CA SER A 169 11.97 19.99 -16.23
C SER A 169 10.75 20.60 -15.55
N GLU A 170 9.94 21.34 -16.31
CA GLU A 170 8.71 21.95 -15.81
C GLU A 170 7.49 21.42 -16.55
N ILE A 171 6.38 21.22 -15.81
CA ILE A 171 5.08 20.82 -16.34
C ILE A 171 4.03 21.79 -15.77
N SER A 172 3.28 22.44 -16.65
CA SER A 172 2.12 23.26 -16.24
C SER A 172 0.86 22.39 -16.07
N TYR A 173 -0.10 22.87 -15.29
CA TYR A 173 -1.35 22.16 -15.02
C TYR A 173 -2.52 23.12 -14.88
N ASP A 174 -3.75 22.62 -15.10
CA ASP A 174 -4.98 23.32 -14.73
C ASP A 174 -5.39 22.96 -13.32
N LYS A 175 -5.30 21.69 -12.95
CA LYS A 175 -5.65 21.15 -11.62
C LYS A 175 -4.61 20.13 -11.16
N CYS A 176 -4.25 20.20 -9.89
CA CYS A 176 -3.19 19.40 -9.30
C CYS A 176 -3.70 18.62 -8.08
N LEU A 177 -3.35 17.35 -8.00
CA LEU A 177 -3.50 16.52 -6.81
C LEU A 177 -2.14 16.24 -6.19
N VAL A 178 -1.96 16.55 -4.91
CA VAL A 178 -0.82 16.13 -4.11
C VAL A 178 -1.19 14.82 -3.38
N ALA A 179 -0.61 13.72 -3.82
CA ALA A 179 -0.81 12.39 -3.24
C ALA A 179 0.55 11.72 -2.96
N THR A 180 1.42 12.46 -2.31
CA THR A 180 2.83 12.12 -2.07
C THR A 180 3.02 11.02 -1.02
N GLY A 181 1.97 10.59 -0.34
CA GLY A 181 2.03 9.50 0.64
C GLY A 181 2.92 9.81 1.84
N GLY A 182 3.66 8.83 2.29
CA GLY A 182 4.57 8.95 3.41
C GLY A 182 5.84 8.10 3.25
N THR A 183 6.84 8.43 4.05
CA THR A 183 8.13 7.74 4.11
C THR A 183 8.26 6.99 5.44
N PRO A 184 8.78 5.75 5.45
CA PRO A 184 9.04 5.01 6.68
C PRO A 184 9.96 5.78 7.62
N ARG A 185 9.61 5.81 8.90
CA ARG A 185 10.47 6.34 9.95
C ARG A 185 11.64 5.40 10.22
N ASN A 186 12.75 5.98 10.63
CA ASN A 186 13.88 5.23 11.15
C ASN A 186 14.16 5.60 12.61
N LEU A 187 14.95 4.78 13.28
CA LEU A 187 15.49 5.12 14.60
C LEU A 187 16.77 5.94 14.46
N GLN A 188 16.89 7.06 15.18
CA GLN A 188 18.10 7.88 15.15
C GLN A 188 19.36 7.10 15.51
N VAL A 189 19.25 6.11 16.39
CA VAL A 189 20.38 5.24 16.76
C VAL A 189 20.85 4.35 15.60
N ILE A 190 19.97 4.02 14.66
CA ILE A 190 20.32 3.30 13.42
C ILE A 190 20.94 4.27 12.41
N GLU A 191 20.35 5.44 12.21
CA GLU A 191 20.84 6.47 11.29
C GLU A 191 22.28 6.91 11.62
N ARG A 192 22.60 6.96 12.91
CA ARG A 192 23.92 7.35 13.41
C ARG A 192 24.91 6.20 13.57
N ALA A 193 24.50 4.95 13.34
CA ALA A 193 25.30 3.77 13.60
C ALA A 193 26.39 3.48 12.54
N GLY A 194 26.47 4.30 11.49
CA GLY A 194 27.45 4.16 10.42
C GLY A 194 26.95 3.34 9.23
N GLU A 195 27.73 3.38 8.16
CA GLU A 195 27.35 2.86 6.83
C GLU A 195 27.08 1.35 6.84
N GLU A 196 27.85 0.57 7.60
CA GLU A 196 27.70 -0.89 7.65
C GLU A 196 26.36 -1.32 8.27
N VAL A 197 25.84 -0.56 9.24
CA VAL A 197 24.50 -0.79 9.79
C VAL A 197 23.42 -0.34 8.81
N GLN A 198 23.61 0.81 8.16
CA GLN A 198 22.65 1.34 7.19
C GLN A 198 22.47 0.39 5.99
N LYS A 199 23.55 -0.18 5.46
CA LYS A 199 23.51 -1.19 4.38
C LYS A 199 22.74 -2.46 4.78
N ARG A 200 22.67 -2.75 6.09
CA ARG A 200 21.97 -3.91 6.65
C ARG A 200 20.64 -3.53 7.31
N THR A 201 20.05 -2.43 6.88
CA THR A 201 18.75 -1.95 7.38
C THR A 201 17.80 -1.70 6.22
N THR A 202 16.64 -2.33 6.28
CA THR A 202 15.51 -2.08 5.36
C THR A 202 14.46 -1.21 6.03
N LEU A 203 14.08 -0.12 5.36
CA LEU A 203 12.88 0.65 5.65
C LEU A 203 11.81 0.21 4.65
N PHE A 204 10.88 -0.62 5.08
CA PHE A 204 10.00 -1.38 4.19
C PHE A 204 8.77 -0.57 3.74
N ARG A 205 8.59 -0.36 2.43
CA ARG A 205 7.40 0.30 1.87
C ARG A 205 7.10 -0.04 0.41
N LYS A 206 8.13 -0.21 -0.43
CA LYS A 206 8.04 -0.27 -1.90
C LYS A 206 8.24 -1.71 -2.41
N ILE A 207 7.91 -1.92 -3.69
CA ILE A 207 8.22 -3.19 -4.38
C ILE A 207 9.71 -3.53 -4.26
N GLU A 208 10.59 -2.54 -4.42
CA GLU A 208 12.03 -2.74 -4.32
C GLU A 208 12.45 -3.24 -2.93
N ASP A 209 11.81 -2.74 -1.86
CA ASP A 209 12.07 -3.20 -0.49
C ASP A 209 11.65 -4.66 -0.32
N PHE A 210 10.52 -5.06 -0.91
CA PHE A 210 10.07 -6.46 -0.91
C PHE A 210 11.07 -7.36 -1.65
N ARG A 211 11.46 -6.98 -2.88
CA ARG A 211 12.44 -7.74 -3.68
C ARG A 211 13.76 -7.92 -2.93
N SER A 212 14.28 -6.82 -2.38
CA SER A 212 15.52 -6.82 -1.62
C SER A 212 15.43 -7.67 -0.36
N LEU A 213 14.38 -7.49 0.45
CA LEU A 213 14.21 -8.21 1.71
C LEU A 213 13.95 -9.71 1.47
N GLU A 214 13.18 -10.06 0.44
CA GLU A 214 12.94 -11.45 0.04
C GLU A 214 14.25 -12.16 -0.28
N LYS A 215 15.10 -11.54 -1.09
CA LYS A 215 16.44 -12.05 -1.43
C LYS A 215 17.32 -12.17 -0.17
N ILE A 216 17.41 -11.10 0.63
CA ILE A 216 18.19 -11.09 1.87
C ILE A 216 17.75 -12.23 2.80
N SER A 217 16.45 -12.46 2.95
CA SER A 217 15.92 -13.52 3.82
C SER A 217 16.35 -14.93 3.45
N ARG A 218 16.81 -15.15 2.21
CA ARG A 218 17.34 -16.43 1.73
C ARG A 218 18.85 -16.57 1.95
N GLU A 219 19.56 -15.46 2.07
CA GLU A 219 21.03 -15.40 2.12
C GLU A 219 21.56 -15.28 3.55
N VAL A 220 20.79 -14.68 4.47
CA VAL A 220 21.21 -14.43 5.84
C VAL A 220 20.71 -15.51 6.81
N LYS A 221 21.32 -15.57 8.00
CA LYS A 221 20.92 -16.51 9.06
C LYS A 221 19.95 -15.89 10.07
N SER A 222 19.93 -14.56 10.17
CA SER A 222 19.07 -13.87 11.13
C SER A 222 18.59 -12.52 10.62
N VAL A 223 17.31 -12.23 10.88
CA VAL A 223 16.68 -10.93 10.63
C VAL A 223 16.00 -10.46 11.90
N THR A 224 16.24 -9.20 12.28
CA THR A 224 15.58 -8.57 13.42
C THR A 224 14.63 -7.49 12.92
N ILE A 225 13.33 -7.65 13.23
CA ILE A 225 12.30 -6.67 12.95
C ILE A 225 12.12 -5.77 14.17
N ILE A 226 12.33 -4.48 14.01
CA ILE A 226 12.13 -3.48 15.06
C ILE A 226 10.77 -2.80 14.84
N GLY A 227 9.83 -3.07 15.71
CA GLY A 227 8.47 -2.56 15.68
C GLY A 227 7.43 -3.66 15.91
N GLY A 228 6.47 -3.40 16.79
CA GLY A 228 5.39 -4.30 17.16
C GLY A 228 4.01 -3.91 16.60
N GLY A 229 3.97 -2.92 15.67
CA GLY A 229 2.75 -2.49 14.99
C GLY A 229 2.32 -3.43 13.86
N PHE A 230 1.42 -2.95 12.99
CA PHE A 230 0.87 -3.74 11.88
C PHE A 230 1.94 -4.32 10.97
N LEU A 231 2.73 -3.46 10.33
CA LEU A 231 3.76 -3.88 9.38
C LEU A 231 4.78 -4.83 10.01
N GLY A 232 5.28 -4.49 11.20
CA GLY A 232 6.27 -5.31 11.91
C GLY A 232 5.71 -6.70 12.25
N SER A 233 4.47 -6.78 12.69
CA SER A 233 3.83 -8.06 13.05
C SER A 233 3.43 -8.89 11.83
N GLU A 234 2.97 -8.26 10.74
CA GLU A 234 2.70 -8.94 9.47
C GLU A 234 3.98 -9.55 8.89
N LEU A 235 5.05 -8.77 8.80
CA LEU A 235 6.36 -9.25 8.32
C LEU A 235 6.95 -10.32 9.23
N ALA A 236 6.79 -10.17 10.56
CA ALA A 236 7.25 -11.18 11.51
C ALA A 236 6.56 -12.53 11.28
N CYS A 237 5.23 -12.54 11.12
CA CYS A 237 4.49 -13.76 10.79
C CYS A 237 4.90 -14.36 9.44
N ALA A 238 5.03 -13.51 8.40
CA ALA A 238 5.41 -13.95 7.07
C ALA A 238 6.81 -14.58 7.02
N MET A 239 7.77 -13.95 7.66
CA MET A 239 9.16 -14.45 7.72
C MET A 239 9.33 -15.59 8.74
N GLY A 240 8.60 -15.57 9.86
CA GLY A 240 8.60 -16.64 10.85
C GLY A 240 8.13 -17.96 10.27
N ARG A 241 7.07 -17.95 9.45
CA ARG A 241 6.63 -19.15 8.73
C ARG A 241 7.70 -19.70 7.81
N ARG A 242 8.44 -18.84 7.11
CA ARG A 242 9.61 -19.25 6.32
C ARG A 242 10.73 -19.82 7.20
N SER A 243 10.91 -19.33 8.42
CA SER A 243 11.88 -19.85 9.40
C SER A 243 11.62 -21.32 9.72
N ASN A 244 10.39 -21.78 9.75
CA ASN A 244 10.05 -23.19 9.95
C ASN A 244 10.48 -24.10 8.78
N GLU A 245 10.70 -23.53 7.61
CA GLU A 245 11.12 -24.22 6.38
C GLU A 245 12.61 -24.04 6.09
N SER A 246 13.28 -23.11 6.78
CA SER A 246 14.69 -22.75 6.58
C SER A 246 15.41 -22.53 7.91
N SER A 247 16.73 -22.32 7.87
CA SER A 247 17.53 -22.00 9.06
C SER A 247 17.52 -20.50 9.43
N LEU A 248 16.59 -19.72 8.93
CA LEU A 248 16.48 -18.29 9.22
C LEU A 248 15.92 -18.06 10.63
N GLU A 249 16.66 -17.37 11.47
CA GLU A 249 16.18 -16.87 12.77
C GLU A 249 15.48 -15.52 12.57
N VAL A 250 14.22 -15.42 13.01
CA VAL A 250 13.44 -14.18 12.97
C VAL A 250 13.22 -13.69 14.40
N ILE A 251 13.69 -12.46 14.67
CA ILE A 251 13.56 -11.82 15.98
C ILE A 251 12.67 -10.57 15.78
N GLN A 252 11.72 -10.34 16.66
CA GLN A 252 10.93 -9.11 16.69
C GLN A 252 11.13 -8.41 18.04
N ILE A 253 11.45 -7.12 18.02
CA ILE A 253 11.68 -6.32 19.23
C ILE A 253 10.87 -5.03 19.20
N PHE A 254 10.22 -4.67 20.31
CA PHE A 254 9.43 -3.44 20.44
C PHE A 254 9.22 -3.08 21.92
N PRO A 255 8.91 -1.78 22.22
CA PRO A 255 8.80 -1.30 23.59
C PRO A 255 7.48 -1.65 24.29
N GLU A 256 6.44 -2.00 23.55
CA GLU A 256 5.14 -2.36 24.11
C GLU A 256 5.19 -3.73 24.80
N LYS A 257 4.18 -4.04 25.64
CA LYS A 257 4.04 -5.34 26.32
C LYS A 257 3.66 -6.49 25.37
N GLY A 258 3.08 -6.18 24.23
CA GLY A 258 2.67 -7.16 23.22
C GLY A 258 2.49 -6.53 21.85
N ASN A 259 2.31 -7.38 20.84
CA ASN A 259 2.07 -6.97 19.46
C ASN A 259 0.81 -6.12 19.36
N MET A 260 0.87 -5.07 18.54
CA MET A 260 -0.22 -4.09 18.37
C MET A 260 -0.66 -3.42 19.69
N GLY A 261 0.23 -3.31 20.68
CA GLY A 261 -0.10 -2.84 22.02
C GLY A 261 -0.65 -1.42 22.11
N LYS A 262 -0.46 -0.59 21.09
CA LYS A 262 -1.09 0.74 20.97
C LYS A 262 -2.51 0.70 20.39
N VAL A 263 -2.92 -0.42 19.85
CA VAL A 263 -4.21 -0.59 19.16
C VAL A 263 -5.11 -1.55 19.93
N LEU A 264 -4.63 -2.77 20.21
CA LEU A 264 -5.40 -3.83 20.86
C LEU A 264 -5.42 -3.66 22.39
N PRO A 265 -6.53 -4.03 23.05
CA PRO A 265 -6.54 -4.20 24.50
C PRO A 265 -5.44 -5.19 24.94
N GLU A 266 -4.92 -5.03 26.16
CA GLU A 266 -3.75 -5.78 26.65
C GLU A 266 -3.92 -7.30 26.52
N TYR A 267 -5.09 -7.85 26.87
CA TYR A 267 -5.37 -9.29 26.75
C TYR A 267 -5.25 -9.80 25.31
N LEU A 268 -5.75 -9.04 24.31
CA LEU A 268 -5.70 -9.44 22.92
C LEU A 268 -4.33 -9.19 22.30
N SER A 269 -3.64 -8.14 22.74
CA SER A 269 -2.24 -7.88 22.39
C SER A 269 -1.31 -9.00 22.84
N ASN A 270 -1.50 -9.52 24.07
CA ASN A 270 -0.74 -10.65 24.61
C ASN A 270 -1.03 -11.94 23.82
N TRP A 271 -2.29 -12.21 23.52
CA TRP A 271 -2.66 -13.35 22.68
C TRP A 271 -2.03 -13.25 21.28
N THR A 272 -2.02 -12.06 20.71
CA THR A 272 -1.37 -11.82 19.41
C THR A 272 0.13 -12.09 19.45
N THR A 273 0.81 -11.73 20.54
CA THR A 273 2.22 -12.04 20.77
C THR A 273 2.47 -13.55 20.83
N GLU A 274 1.61 -14.29 21.51
CA GLU A 274 1.70 -15.75 21.55
C GLU A 274 1.51 -16.36 20.15
N LYS A 275 0.57 -15.81 19.34
CA LYS A 275 0.35 -16.25 17.97
C LYS A 275 1.57 -16.01 17.10
N VAL A 276 2.17 -14.81 17.17
CA VAL A 276 3.39 -14.49 16.41
C VAL A 276 4.55 -15.41 16.83
N THR A 277 4.68 -15.70 18.12
CA THR A 277 5.69 -16.63 18.64
C THR A 277 5.47 -18.05 18.09
N LYS A 278 4.23 -18.52 18.01
CA LYS A 278 3.89 -19.83 17.44
C LYS A 278 4.23 -19.95 15.95
N GLU A 279 4.29 -18.82 15.22
CA GLU A 279 4.76 -18.78 13.81
C GLU A 279 6.29 -18.91 13.66
N GLY A 280 7.03 -19.12 14.76
CA GLY A 280 8.49 -19.32 14.73
C GLY A 280 9.30 -18.04 14.96
N VAL A 281 8.69 -16.98 15.47
CA VAL A 281 9.34 -15.70 15.76
C VAL A 281 9.78 -15.63 17.22
N ASN A 282 11.03 -15.23 17.46
CA ASN A 282 11.50 -14.87 18.79
C ASN A 282 11.06 -13.44 19.12
N VAL A 283 9.94 -13.29 19.84
CA VAL A 283 9.37 -11.99 20.20
C VAL A 283 9.94 -11.50 21.52
N MET A 284 10.54 -10.31 21.50
CA MET A 284 11.08 -9.61 22.67
C MET A 284 10.27 -8.34 22.92
N THR A 285 9.35 -8.41 23.85
CA THR A 285 8.54 -7.29 24.33
C THR A 285 9.29 -6.42 25.31
N GLU A 286 8.76 -5.22 25.61
CA GLU A 286 9.35 -4.24 26.54
C GLU A 286 10.82 -3.97 26.22
N ALA A 287 11.16 -3.99 24.92
CA ALA A 287 12.51 -3.92 24.40
C ALA A 287 12.74 -2.56 23.72
N VAL A 288 13.47 -1.68 24.38
CA VAL A 288 13.81 -0.35 23.88
C VAL A 288 15.26 -0.35 23.38
N VAL A 289 15.45 -0.06 22.09
CA VAL A 289 16.79 0.03 21.48
C VAL A 289 17.53 1.23 22.07
N LYS A 290 18.72 0.97 22.62
CA LYS A 290 19.62 1.98 23.18
C LYS A 290 20.73 2.37 22.20
N ASN A 291 21.33 1.39 21.55
CA ASN A 291 22.44 1.57 20.62
C ASN A 291 22.48 0.46 19.59
N VAL A 292 22.96 0.80 18.40
CA VAL A 292 23.22 -0.17 17.32
C VAL A 292 24.62 0.04 16.79
N SER A 293 25.36 -1.04 16.56
CA SER A 293 26.71 -1.01 16.02
C SER A 293 26.97 -2.24 15.12
N TYR A 294 28.06 -2.20 14.35
CA TYR A 294 28.51 -3.34 13.56
C TYR A 294 29.82 -3.87 14.13
N GLN A 295 29.84 -5.13 14.51
CA GLN A 295 30.99 -5.78 15.17
C GLN A 295 31.05 -7.24 14.73
N ASP A 296 32.24 -7.73 14.42
CA ASP A 296 32.54 -9.14 14.11
C ASP A 296 31.58 -9.73 13.02
N GLY A 297 31.29 -8.94 12.00
CA GLY A 297 30.40 -9.37 10.89
C GLY A 297 28.90 -9.37 11.20
N LYS A 298 28.48 -8.88 12.37
CA LYS A 298 27.09 -8.81 12.81
C LYS A 298 26.67 -7.40 13.19
N VAL A 299 25.40 -7.10 13.00
CA VAL A 299 24.76 -5.95 13.63
C VAL A 299 24.45 -6.29 15.08
N VAL A 300 24.90 -5.45 16.00
CA VAL A 300 24.74 -5.62 17.45
C VAL A 300 23.78 -4.57 17.96
N ILE A 301 22.62 -5.00 18.45
CA ILE A 301 21.56 -4.16 19.00
C ILE A 301 21.63 -4.29 20.53
N LYS A 302 21.92 -3.19 21.22
CA LYS A 302 21.89 -3.13 22.69
C LYS A 302 20.60 -2.49 23.14
N LEU A 303 19.88 -3.17 24.03
CA LEU A 303 18.63 -2.68 24.63
C LEU A 303 18.93 -1.88 25.90
N LYS A 304 17.95 -1.05 26.35
CA LYS A 304 18.12 -0.24 27.56
C LYS A 304 18.22 -1.08 28.84
N ASP A 305 17.62 -2.26 28.87
CA ASP A 305 17.62 -3.19 29.99
C ASP A 305 18.87 -4.09 30.04
N GLY A 306 19.80 -3.92 29.09
CA GLY A 306 21.06 -4.66 29.03
C GLY A 306 21.01 -5.89 28.13
N ARG A 307 19.86 -6.34 27.63
CA ARG A 307 19.80 -7.42 26.63
C ARG A 307 20.53 -6.99 25.37
N VAL A 308 21.11 -7.96 24.67
CA VAL A 308 21.85 -7.76 23.41
C VAL A 308 21.34 -8.72 22.36
N VAL A 309 21.05 -8.20 21.18
CA VAL A 309 20.66 -8.98 19.99
C VAL A 309 21.74 -8.84 18.93
N LYS A 310 22.21 -9.95 18.39
CA LYS A 310 23.13 -10.02 17.26
C LYS A 310 22.37 -10.54 16.04
N THR A 311 22.43 -9.82 14.92
CA THR A 311 21.67 -10.14 13.73
C THR A 311 22.42 -9.80 12.45
N ASP A 312 22.03 -10.40 11.33
CA ASP A 312 22.62 -10.11 10.03
C ASP A 312 21.96 -8.90 9.37
N HIS A 313 20.65 -8.73 9.58
CA HIS A 313 19.88 -7.68 8.94
C HIS A 313 18.79 -7.13 9.87
N ILE A 314 18.49 -5.84 9.73
CA ILE A 314 17.41 -5.15 10.45
C ILE A 314 16.31 -4.74 9.49
N VAL A 315 15.05 -4.92 9.89
CA VAL A 315 13.88 -4.28 9.28
C VAL A 315 13.31 -3.30 10.30
N ALA A 316 13.35 -2.00 10.00
CA ALA A 316 12.76 -0.99 10.85
C ALA A 316 11.31 -0.71 10.42
N ALA A 317 10.35 -1.06 11.29
CA ALA A 317 8.91 -0.91 11.09
C ALA A 317 8.31 -0.05 12.22
N VAL A 318 8.82 1.18 12.36
CA VAL A 318 8.54 2.09 13.49
C VAL A 318 7.62 3.25 13.15
N GLY A 319 6.83 3.13 12.10
CA GLY A 319 5.84 4.10 11.68
C GLY A 319 6.17 4.80 10.37
N LEU A 320 5.32 5.77 10.01
CA LEU A 320 5.36 6.52 8.76
C LEU A 320 5.34 8.01 9.05
N GLU A 321 6.03 8.80 8.23
CA GLU A 321 5.91 10.25 8.20
C GLU A 321 5.27 10.70 6.89
N PRO A 322 4.31 11.63 6.91
CA PRO A 322 3.71 12.17 5.69
C PRO A 322 4.74 12.98 4.90
N ASN A 323 4.75 12.82 3.60
CA ASN A 323 5.64 13.56 2.71
C ASN A 323 5.07 14.96 2.46
N VAL A 324 5.65 15.97 3.10
CA VAL A 324 5.19 17.36 3.09
C VAL A 324 6.22 18.34 2.54
N GLU A 325 7.22 17.85 1.79
CA GLU A 325 8.33 18.66 1.28
C GLU A 325 7.87 19.80 0.35
N LEU A 326 6.72 19.62 -0.30
CA LEU A 326 6.16 20.62 -1.21
C LEU A 326 5.41 21.75 -0.48
N ALA A 327 5.19 21.64 0.84
CA ALA A 327 4.39 22.61 1.61
C ALA A 327 4.86 24.05 1.43
N LYS A 328 6.17 24.30 1.56
CA LYS A 328 6.75 25.64 1.47
C LYS A 328 6.58 26.24 0.08
N SER A 329 6.90 25.50 -0.97
CA SER A 329 6.81 26.01 -2.35
C SER A 329 5.37 26.18 -2.81
N ALA A 330 4.48 25.28 -2.42
CA ALA A 330 3.06 25.31 -2.75
C ALA A 330 2.25 26.27 -1.84
N GLY A 331 2.84 26.80 -0.76
CA GLY A 331 2.13 27.61 0.22
C GLY A 331 0.99 26.85 0.88
N LEU A 332 1.21 25.56 1.19
CA LEU A 332 0.25 24.69 1.84
C LEU A 332 0.52 24.61 3.35
N GLU A 333 -0.55 24.59 4.13
CA GLU A 333 -0.47 24.45 5.58
C GLU A 333 -0.24 22.98 5.96
N VAL A 334 0.70 22.74 6.86
CA VAL A 334 0.96 21.43 7.47
C VAL A 334 0.36 21.41 8.87
N ASP A 335 -0.37 20.36 9.21
CA ASP A 335 -0.94 20.19 10.53
C ASP A 335 0.15 19.93 11.59
N SER A 336 0.11 20.65 12.72
CA SER A 336 1.12 20.56 13.78
C SER A 336 1.01 19.29 14.63
N ASP A 337 -0.20 18.72 14.74
CA ASP A 337 -0.48 17.61 15.65
C ASP A 337 -0.41 16.26 14.93
N PHE A 338 -1.01 16.18 13.73
CA PHE A 338 -1.10 14.95 12.95
C PHE A 338 -0.11 14.87 11.79
N GLY A 339 0.53 15.99 11.43
CA GLY A 339 1.28 16.10 10.19
C GLY A 339 0.36 16.06 8.96
N GLY A 340 0.97 16.09 7.77
CA GLY A 340 0.23 16.12 6.51
C GLY A 340 -0.31 17.51 6.14
N TYR A 341 -0.74 17.65 4.90
CA TYR A 341 -1.31 18.90 4.39
C TYR A 341 -2.74 19.08 4.87
N ARG A 342 -3.04 20.22 5.47
CA ARG A 342 -4.41 20.56 5.85
C ARG A 342 -5.29 20.77 4.63
N VAL A 343 -6.45 20.14 4.64
CA VAL A 343 -7.46 20.28 3.60
C VAL A 343 -8.82 20.63 4.18
N ASN A 344 -9.69 21.22 3.35
CA ASN A 344 -11.08 21.44 3.68
C ASN A 344 -11.92 20.14 3.51
N ALA A 345 -13.24 20.25 3.68
CA ALA A 345 -14.15 19.12 3.58
C ALA A 345 -14.14 18.45 2.20
N GLU A 346 -13.82 19.17 1.14
CA GLU A 346 -13.73 18.69 -0.24
C GLU A 346 -12.32 18.22 -0.62
N LEU A 347 -11.43 18.02 0.36
CA LEU A 347 -10.03 17.63 0.19
C LEU A 347 -9.20 18.68 -0.56
N GLN A 348 -9.66 19.92 -0.65
CA GLN A 348 -8.94 21.01 -1.28
C GLN A 348 -8.06 21.73 -0.25
N ALA A 349 -6.77 21.89 -0.60
CA ALA A 349 -5.81 22.62 0.22
C ALA A 349 -5.67 24.08 -0.22
N ARG A 350 -5.85 24.33 -1.51
CA ARG A 350 -5.73 25.64 -2.15
C ARG A 350 -6.50 25.64 -3.47
N ALA A 351 -6.71 26.83 -4.07
CA ALA A 351 -7.24 26.93 -5.41
C ALA A 351 -6.44 26.04 -6.39
N ASN A 352 -7.14 25.20 -7.14
CA ASN A 352 -6.58 24.22 -8.10
C ASN A 352 -5.66 23.14 -7.50
N ILE A 353 -5.58 23.00 -6.16
CA ILE A 353 -4.76 21.99 -5.49
C ILE A 353 -5.59 21.21 -4.47
N TRP A 354 -5.66 19.90 -4.64
CA TRP A 354 -6.25 18.92 -3.72
C TRP A 354 -5.17 18.03 -3.13
N VAL A 355 -5.46 17.41 -1.99
CA VAL A 355 -4.56 16.44 -1.35
C VAL A 355 -5.37 15.21 -0.96
N ALA A 356 -4.83 14.02 -1.19
CA ALA A 356 -5.46 12.75 -0.86
C ALA A 356 -4.45 11.72 -0.33
N GLY A 357 -4.96 10.65 0.28
CA GLY A 357 -4.16 9.57 0.85
C GLY A 357 -3.43 9.95 2.13
N ASP A 358 -2.31 9.29 2.41
CA ASP A 358 -1.57 9.39 3.68
C ASP A 358 -1.05 10.82 3.98
N ALA A 359 -0.86 11.64 2.94
CA ALA A 359 -0.38 13.02 3.08
C ALA A 359 -1.48 14.03 3.47
N ALA A 360 -2.76 13.66 3.39
CA ALA A 360 -3.88 14.53 3.68
C ALA A 360 -4.24 14.54 5.16
N CYS A 361 -4.26 15.72 5.79
CA CYS A 361 -4.86 15.93 7.10
C CYS A 361 -6.23 16.57 6.91
N PHE A 362 -7.27 15.76 7.03
CA PHE A 362 -8.66 16.14 6.77
C PHE A 362 -9.46 16.31 8.06
N TYR A 363 -10.63 16.89 7.95
CA TYR A 363 -11.56 17.03 9.06
C TYR A 363 -12.67 16.01 8.93
N ASP A 364 -12.74 15.10 9.91
CA ASP A 364 -13.82 14.14 10.06
C ASP A 364 -14.91 14.75 10.92
N ILE A 365 -16.14 14.78 10.45
CA ILE A 365 -17.26 15.44 11.12
C ILE A 365 -17.60 14.80 12.48
N ARG A 366 -17.27 13.53 12.69
CA ARG A 366 -17.52 12.81 13.93
C ARG A 366 -16.29 12.73 14.82
N LEU A 367 -15.12 12.52 14.22
CA LEU A 367 -13.89 12.18 14.93
C LEU A 367 -12.89 13.34 15.00
N GLY A 368 -13.20 14.49 14.37
CA GLY A 368 -12.36 15.67 14.35
C GLY A 368 -11.23 15.63 13.31
N ARG A 369 -10.22 16.50 13.48
CA ARG A 369 -9.06 16.54 12.60
C ARG A 369 -8.24 15.26 12.73
N ARG A 370 -7.86 14.66 11.58
CA ARG A 370 -7.10 13.42 11.58
C ARG A 370 -6.35 13.19 10.26
N ARG A 371 -5.39 12.27 10.32
CA ARG A 371 -4.67 11.74 9.18
C ARG A 371 -4.72 10.21 9.25
N VAL A 372 -4.94 9.56 8.13
CA VAL A 372 -5.15 8.11 8.05
C VAL A 372 -4.21 7.51 6.98
N GLU A 373 -3.49 6.44 7.34
CA GLU A 373 -2.46 5.79 6.52
C GLU A 373 -2.95 4.42 5.98
N HIS A 374 -4.20 4.33 5.52
CA HIS A 374 -4.81 3.06 5.14
C HIS A 374 -5.20 3.04 3.66
N HIS A 375 -5.16 1.84 3.07
CA HIS A 375 -5.48 1.62 1.66
C HIS A 375 -6.89 2.11 1.31
N ASP A 376 -7.89 1.76 2.12
CA ASP A 376 -9.28 2.20 1.91
C ASP A 376 -9.40 3.74 1.90
N HIS A 377 -8.73 4.43 2.84
CA HIS A 377 -8.68 5.89 2.85
C HIS A 377 -8.03 6.44 1.58
N ALA A 378 -6.93 5.85 1.13
CA ALA A 378 -6.26 6.29 -0.10
C ALA A 378 -7.16 6.15 -1.32
N VAL A 379 -7.91 5.04 -1.44
CA VAL A 379 -8.87 4.83 -2.53
C VAL A 379 -10.00 5.85 -2.48
N VAL A 380 -10.66 5.98 -1.33
CA VAL A 380 -11.86 6.84 -1.22
C VAL A 380 -11.51 8.32 -1.28
N SER A 381 -10.45 8.75 -0.60
CA SER A 381 -10.00 10.16 -0.68
C SER A 381 -9.49 10.52 -2.07
N GLY A 382 -8.76 9.61 -2.72
CA GLY A 382 -8.30 9.80 -4.10
C GLY A 382 -9.47 9.92 -5.08
N ARG A 383 -10.45 9.02 -5.00
CA ARG A 383 -11.68 9.07 -5.80
C ARG A 383 -12.42 10.39 -5.60
N LEU A 384 -12.66 10.78 -4.36
CA LEU A 384 -13.34 12.03 -4.03
C LEU A 384 -12.58 13.26 -4.52
N ALA A 385 -11.25 13.29 -4.35
CA ALA A 385 -10.43 14.36 -4.88
C ALA A 385 -10.58 14.47 -6.41
N GLY A 386 -10.55 13.35 -7.14
CA GLY A 386 -10.79 13.31 -8.57
C GLY A 386 -12.19 13.80 -8.97
N GLU A 387 -13.22 13.41 -8.23
CA GLU A 387 -14.58 13.94 -8.43
C GLU A 387 -14.63 15.46 -8.22
N ASN A 388 -13.98 15.97 -7.17
CA ASN A 388 -13.97 17.38 -6.85
C ASN A 388 -13.12 18.20 -7.84
N MET A 389 -12.03 17.64 -8.33
CA MET A 389 -11.25 18.22 -9.43
C MET A 389 -12.06 18.37 -10.72
N THR A 390 -13.10 17.57 -10.90
CA THR A 390 -14.06 17.66 -12.02
C THR A 390 -15.35 18.41 -11.66
N GLY A 391 -15.38 19.12 -10.52
CA GLY A 391 -16.47 20.01 -10.15
C GLY A 391 -17.61 19.37 -9.36
N ALA A 392 -17.42 18.22 -8.71
CA ALA A 392 -18.46 17.57 -7.93
C ALA A 392 -18.82 18.30 -6.63
N ASN A 393 -17.85 18.99 -6.03
CA ASN A 393 -17.98 19.76 -4.77
C ASN A 393 -18.62 18.94 -3.63
N LYS A 394 -18.16 17.70 -3.45
CA LYS A 394 -18.66 16.77 -2.43
C LYS A 394 -17.75 16.77 -1.21
N PRO A 395 -18.29 16.78 0.01
CA PRO A 395 -17.50 16.65 1.22
C PRO A 395 -17.08 15.20 1.47
N TYR A 396 -15.98 15.03 2.21
CA TYR A 396 -15.51 13.73 2.68
C TYR A 396 -16.33 13.25 3.88
N TRP A 397 -17.19 12.27 3.68
CA TRP A 397 -18.08 11.69 4.70
C TRP A 397 -17.73 10.24 5.06
N HIS A 398 -16.75 9.67 4.38
CA HIS A 398 -16.42 8.26 4.54
C HIS A 398 -15.65 8.00 5.83
N GLN A 399 -16.09 6.99 6.58
CA GLN A 399 -15.32 6.42 7.68
C GLN A 399 -14.49 5.26 7.12
N SER A 400 -13.19 5.52 6.97
CA SER A 400 -12.26 4.54 6.40
C SER A 400 -12.07 3.35 7.32
N MET A 401 -12.02 2.18 6.73
CA MET A 401 -11.62 0.96 7.39
C MET A 401 -10.16 0.61 7.07
N PHE A 402 -9.58 -0.26 7.88
CA PHE A 402 -8.35 -0.96 7.56
C PHE A 402 -8.44 -2.43 8.01
N TRP A 403 -7.53 -3.24 7.51
CA TRP A 403 -7.41 -4.63 7.93
C TRP A 403 -5.95 -4.99 8.16
N SER A 404 -5.74 -6.03 8.96
CA SER A 404 -4.43 -6.65 9.13
C SER A 404 -4.59 -8.16 9.20
N ASP A 405 -3.71 -8.88 8.52
CA ASP A 405 -3.67 -10.34 8.50
C ASP A 405 -2.32 -10.82 9.03
N LEU A 406 -2.37 -11.66 10.05
CA LEU A 406 -1.22 -12.39 10.56
C LEU A 406 -1.19 -13.78 9.91
N GLY A 407 -0.95 -13.79 8.59
CA GLY A 407 -1.11 -14.97 7.75
C GLY A 407 -2.57 -15.28 7.41
N PRO A 408 -2.87 -16.50 6.92
CA PRO A 408 -4.20 -16.86 6.43
C PRO A 408 -5.24 -17.16 7.53
N ASP A 409 -4.80 -17.31 8.78
CA ASP A 409 -5.62 -17.88 9.85
C ASP A 409 -6.17 -16.83 10.82
N VAL A 410 -5.48 -15.69 10.97
CA VAL A 410 -5.87 -14.62 11.90
C VAL A 410 -5.90 -13.30 11.17
N GLY A 411 -7.03 -12.61 11.27
CA GLY A 411 -7.17 -11.29 10.71
C GLY A 411 -8.24 -10.48 11.40
N TYR A 412 -8.17 -9.17 11.26
CA TYR A 412 -9.18 -8.28 11.77
C TYR A 412 -9.40 -7.08 10.85
N GLU A 413 -10.56 -6.51 10.96
CA GLU A 413 -10.97 -5.27 10.31
C GLU A 413 -11.22 -4.22 11.37
N ALA A 414 -10.85 -2.99 11.10
CA ALA A 414 -11.00 -1.91 12.06
C ALA A 414 -11.49 -0.64 11.40
N ILE A 415 -12.17 0.19 12.16
CA ILE A 415 -12.73 1.46 11.71
C ILE A 415 -12.72 2.48 12.84
N GLY A 416 -12.54 3.76 12.52
CA GLY A 416 -12.57 4.85 13.47
C GLY A 416 -11.25 5.01 14.24
N ILE A 417 -11.34 5.36 15.51
CA ILE A 417 -10.21 5.55 16.41
C ILE A 417 -10.06 4.31 17.29
N VAL A 418 -9.04 3.51 16.99
CA VAL A 418 -8.70 2.29 17.74
C VAL A 418 -7.39 2.53 18.47
N ASP A 419 -7.51 2.94 19.71
CA ASP A 419 -6.40 3.33 20.59
C ASP A 419 -6.54 2.62 21.93
N SER A 420 -5.57 1.79 22.29
CA SER A 420 -5.58 0.99 23.52
C SER A 420 -5.64 1.81 24.81
N SER A 421 -5.37 3.11 24.73
CA SER A 421 -5.53 4.04 25.87
C SER A 421 -6.99 4.39 26.16
N LEU A 422 -7.91 4.17 25.22
CA LEU A 422 -9.34 4.38 25.39
C LEU A 422 -9.98 3.21 26.17
N PRO A 423 -11.07 3.48 26.91
CA PRO A 423 -11.90 2.41 27.45
C PRO A 423 -12.42 1.51 26.33
N THR A 424 -12.36 0.20 26.54
CA THR A 424 -12.82 -0.79 25.56
C THR A 424 -13.83 -1.75 26.17
N VAL A 425 -14.77 -2.22 25.36
CA VAL A 425 -15.65 -3.34 25.65
C VAL A 425 -15.47 -4.38 24.56
N GLY A 426 -15.02 -5.58 24.91
CA GLY A 426 -14.85 -6.70 24.00
C GLY A 426 -15.91 -7.77 24.22
N VAL A 427 -16.51 -8.25 23.15
CA VAL A 427 -17.49 -9.33 23.16
C VAL A 427 -17.01 -10.42 22.22
N PHE A 428 -16.80 -11.64 22.73
CA PHE A 428 -16.18 -12.73 21.99
C PHE A 428 -17.05 -13.98 21.97
N ALA A 429 -16.86 -14.80 20.93
CA ALA A 429 -17.43 -16.12 20.77
C ALA A 429 -16.38 -17.09 20.21
N LYS A 430 -16.67 -18.38 20.26
CA LYS A 430 -15.81 -19.41 19.69
C LYS A 430 -15.74 -19.25 18.17
N ALA A 431 -14.53 -19.29 17.61
CA ALA A 431 -14.35 -19.29 16.16
C ALA A 431 -14.70 -20.63 15.55
N THR A 432 -15.23 -20.59 14.34
CA THR A 432 -15.41 -21.75 13.47
C THR A 432 -14.37 -21.74 12.35
N ALA A 433 -14.27 -22.81 11.58
CA ALA A 433 -13.38 -22.87 10.41
C ALA A 433 -13.72 -21.81 9.33
N LYS A 434 -14.87 -21.15 9.42
CA LYS A 434 -15.31 -20.08 8.53
C LYS A 434 -14.84 -18.70 8.96
N ASP A 435 -14.36 -18.56 10.18
CA ASP A 435 -14.00 -17.28 10.80
C ASP A 435 -12.48 -17.00 10.62
N THR A 436 -11.98 -17.12 9.38
CA THR A 436 -10.59 -16.85 9.00
C THR A 436 -10.54 -15.91 7.79
N PRO A 437 -9.45 -15.14 7.59
CA PRO A 437 -9.26 -14.33 6.39
C PRO A 437 -9.43 -15.13 5.09
N LYS A 438 -8.92 -16.36 5.08
CA LYS A 438 -9.04 -17.29 3.96
C LYS A 438 -10.51 -17.60 3.65
N ALA A 439 -11.27 -18.06 4.63
CA ALA A 439 -12.68 -18.42 4.45
C ALA A 439 -13.53 -17.19 4.07
N ALA A 440 -13.26 -16.03 4.65
CA ALA A 440 -13.95 -14.79 4.33
C ALA A 440 -13.75 -14.36 2.88
N THR A 441 -12.53 -14.46 2.36
CA THR A 441 -12.23 -14.12 0.96
C THR A 441 -12.78 -15.14 -0.03
N GLU A 442 -12.83 -16.42 0.34
CA GLU A 442 -13.49 -17.47 -0.46
C GLU A 442 -14.99 -17.20 -0.59
N GLN A 443 -15.65 -16.79 0.48
CA GLN A 443 -17.09 -16.53 0.50
C GLN A 443 -17.46 -15.23 -0.24
N SER A 444 -16.68 -14.15 -0.06
CA SER A 444 -16.97 -12.84 -0.68
C SER A 444 -16.69 -12.81 -2.18
N GLY A 445 -15.84 -13.72 -2.68
CA GLY A 445 -15.38 -13.72 -4.07
C GLY A 445 -14.47 -12.53 -4.43
N THR A 446 -14.24 -11.62 -3.49
CA THR A 446 -13.38 -10.45 -3.61
C THR A 446 -12.08 -10.72 -2.87
N GLY A 447 -10.95 -10.57 -3.53
CA GLY A 447 -9.67 -10.91 -2.91
C GLY A 447 -9.04 -9.79 -2.10
N ILE A 448 -9.70 -8.64 -2.01
CA ILE A 448 -9.27 -7.51 -1.19
C ILE A 448 -10.42 -7.18 -0.25
N ARG A 449 -10.10 -7.04 1.04
CA ARG A 449 -11.09 -6.72 2.07
C ARG A 449 -11.41 -5.22 2.17
N SER A 450 -11.08 -4.44 1.13
CA SER A 450 -11.46 -3.04 1.03
C SER A 450 -12.82 -2.92 0.36
N GLU A 451 -13.83 -2.46 1.09
CA GLU A 451 -15.17 -2.19 0.55
C GLU A 451 -15.17 -1.15 -0.57
N SER A 452 -14.17 -0.27 -0.61
CA SER A 452 -14.06 0.78 -1.62
C SER A 452 -13.77 0.24 -3.03
N GLU A 453 -13.34 -1.01 -3.14
CA GLU A 453 -13.12 -1.71 -4.41
C GLU A 453 -14.32 -2.57 -4.83
N THR A 454 -15.30 -2.76 -3.94
CA THR A 454 -16.50 -3.56 -4.20
C THR A 454 -17.76 -2.72 -4.02
N GLU A 455 -18.59 -2.63 -5.02
CA GLU A 455 -19.96 -2.11 -4.92
C GLU A 455 -20.93 -3.18 -4.35
N ALA A 456 -20.45 -4.00 -3.43
CA ALA A 456 -21.28 -5.06 -2.85
C ALA A 456 -22.32 -4.46 -1.91
N VAL A 457 -23.56 -4.54 -2.32
CA VAL A 457 -24.72 -4.27 -1.47
C VAL A 457 -24.76 -5.31 -0.35
N ALA A 458 -24.53 -4.85 0.88
CA ALA A 458 -24.69 -5.71 2.05
C ALA A 458 -26.16 -6.11 2.20
N SER A 459 -26.45 -7.38 2.06
CA SER A 459 -27.75 -7.93 2.41
C SER A 459 -27.89 -7.94 3.92
N SER A 460 -28.79 -7.13 4.45
CA SER A 460 -29.13 -7.06 5.88
C SER A 460 -30.20 -8.10 6.24
N GLU A 461 -29.88 -9.38 6.15
CA GLU A 461 -30.72 -10.38 6.80
C GLU A 461 -30.26 -10.61 8.23
N VAL A 462 -31.04 -10.11 9.16
CA VAL A 462 -30.89 -10.36 10.60
C VAL A 462 -31.60 -11.68 10.91
N THR A 463 -30.82 -12.72 11.17
CA THR A 463 -31.37 -13.98 11.69
C THR A 463 -31.48 -13.90 13.23
N PRO A 464 -32.54 -14.47 13.84
CA PRO A 464 -32.75 -14.35 15.27
C PRO A 464 -31.82 -15.27 16.09
N VAL A 465 -31.50 -14.78 17.19
CA VAL A 465 -30.58 -14.95 18.30
C VAL A 465 -30.48 -16.32 18.96
N ALA A 466 -29.24 -16.76 19.19
CA ALA A 466 -28.88 -17.72 20.23
C ALA A 466 -28.00 -17.05 21.31
N ALA A 467 -27.82 -17.66 22.45
CA ALA A 467 -27.23 -17.26 23.72
C ALA A 467 -26.36 -16.00 23.84
N ALA A 468 -26.43 -15.29 24.95
CA ALA A 468 -25.73 -14.06 25.26
C ALA A 468 -24.19 -14.21 25.14
N PRO A 469 -23.49 -13.28 24.45
CA PRO A 469 -22.05 -13.24 24.47
C PRO A 469 -21.51 -13.01 25.89
N ARG A 470 -20.36 -13.62 26.22
CA ARG A 470 -19.71 -13.46 27.52
C ARG A 470 -18.37 -12.74 27.40
N GLU A 471 -17.95 -12.09 28.49
CA GLU A 471 -16.58 -11.58 28.58
C GLU A 471 -15.58 -12.74 28.61
N PRO A 472 -14.43 -12.63 27.86
CA PRO A 472 -13.43 -13.66 27.81
C PRO A 472 -12.72 -13.82 29.17
N GLN A 473 -12.48 -15.07 29.58
CA GLN A 473 -11.69 -15.37 30.75
C GLN A 473 -10.22 -15.58 30.40
N GLN A 474 -9.32 -15.26 31.33
CA GLN A 474 -7.89 -15.42 31.14
C GLN A 474 -7.53 -16.87 30.81
N GLY A 475 -6.90 -17.10 29.62
CA GLY A 475 -6.51 -18.42 29.12
C GLY A 475 -7.45 -19.03 28.07
N GLU A 476 -8.52 -18.35 27.68
CA GLU A 476 -9.39 -18.77 26.58
C GLU A 476 -8.87 -18.33 25.21
N GLU A 477 -9.15 -19.12 24.16
CA GLU A 477 -8.91 -18.71 22.78
C GLU A 477 -9.92 -17.64 22.39
N TYR A 478 -9.41 -16.45 22.00
CA TYR A 478 -10.25 -15.38 21.42
C TYR A 478 -10.56 -15.73 19.97
N GLY A 479 -11.59 -16.53 19.76
CA GLY A 479 -11.93 -17.06 18.45
C GLY A 479 -12.36 -15.98 17.47
N LYS A 480 -13.51 -15.36 17.71
CA LYS A 480 -14.05 -14.20 16.97
C LYS A 480 -14.68 -13.21 17.94
N GLY A 481 -14.68 -11.93 17.59
CA GLY A 481 -15.23 -10.92 18.49
C GLY A 481 -15.35 -9.53 17.90
N VAL A 482 -15.99 -8.66 18.68
CA VAL A 482 -16.08 -7.22 18.42
C VAL A 482 -15.52 -6.48 19.61
N ILE A 483 -14.65 -5.51 19.36
CA ILE A 483 -14.10 -4.63 20.37
C ILE A 483 -14.56 -3.21 20.08
N PHE A 484 -15.28 -2.59 21.01
CA PHE A 484 -15.73 -1.22 20.96
C PHE A 484 -14.76 -0.32 21.72
N TYR A 485 -14.34 0.79 21.12
CA TYR A 485 -13.51 1.84 21.73
C TYR A 485 -14.39 3.04 22.04
N LEU A 486 -14.31 3.53 23.27
CA LEU A 486 -15.24 4.53 23.79
C LEU A 486 -14.55 5.86 24.09
N ARG A 487 -15.21 6.96 23.76
CA ARG A 487 -14.92 8.31 24.24
C ARG A 487 -16.22 8.88 24.75
N ASP A 488 -16.24 9.25 26.05
CA ASP A 488 -17.45 9.81 26.68
C ASP A 488 -18.72 8.97 26.44
N LYS A 489 -18.59 7.62 26.58
CA LYS A 489 -19.64 6.61 26.36
C LYS A 489 -20.08 6.43 24.90
N VAL A 490 -19.54 7.20 23.95
CA VAL A 490 -19.81 7.06 22.52
C VAL A 490 -18.77 6.15 21.89
N VAL A 491 -19.19 5.28 20.97
CA VAL A 491 -18.30 4.43 20.20
C VAL A 491 -17.58 5.27 19.14
N VAL A 492 -16.23 5.35 19.24
CA VAL A 492 -15.38 6.08 18.31
C VAL A 492 -14.50 5.17 17.46
N GLY A 493 -14.42 3.90 17.80
CA GLY A 493 -13.68 2.89 17.05
C GLY A 493 -14.24 1.51 17.28
N ILE A 494 -14.08 0.63 16.30
CA ILE A 494 -14.51 -0.78 16.36
C ILE A 494 -13.45 -1.64 15.70
N ILE A 495 -13.10 -2.75 16.36
CA ILE A 495 -12.34 -3.85 15.75
C ILE A 495 -13.26 -5.06 15.61
N LEU A 496 -13.29 -5.64 14.42
CA LEU A 496 -13.92 -6.91 14.08
C LEU A 496 -12.82 -7.98 14.02
N TRP A 497 -12.67 -8.74 15.08
CA TRP A 497 -11.66 -9.79 15.22
C TRP A 497 -12.18 -11.11 14.66
N ASN A 498 -11.60 -11.60 13.55
CA ASN A 498 -12.10 -12.76 12.80
C ASN A 498 -13.61 -12.69 12.48
N VAL A 499 -14.15 -11.49 12.38
CA VAL A 499 -15.52 -11.20 11.94
C VAL A 499 -15.42 -10.37 10.66
N PHE A 500 -16.02 -10.85 9.60
CA PHE A 500 -15.87 -10.28 8.27
C PHE A 500 -17.21 -9.88 7.66
N ASN A 501 -17.17 -9.00 6.65
CA ASN A 501 -18.35 -8.54 5.91
C ASN A 501 -19.40 -7.84 6.80
N ARG A 502 -18.98 -7.21 7.91
CA ARG A 502 -19.83 -6.47 8.86
C ARG A 502 -19.45 -4.99 8.99
N MET A 503 -18.52 -4.54 8.18
CA MET A 503 -18.02 -3.15 8.22
C MET A 503 -19.12 -2.09 8.00
N PRO A 504 -20.16 -2.29 7.16
CA PRO A 504 -21.27 -1.35 7.03
C PRO A 504 -22.00 -1.08 8.35
N ILE A 505 -22.16 -2.11 9.19
CA ILE A 505 -22.80 -2.00 10.53
C ILE A 505 -21.89 -1.17 11.43
N ALA A 506 -20.59 -1.48 11.49
CA ALA A 506 -19.61 -0.75 12.29
C ALA A 506 -19.55 0.74 11.88
N ARG A 507 -19.54 1.00 10.57
CA ARG A 507 -19.56 2.37 10.01
C ARG A 507 -20.81 3.14 10.42
N LYS A 508 -21.97 2.49 10.40
CA LYS A 508 -23.23 3.11 10.83
C LYS A 508 -23.19 3.51 12.31
N ILE A 509 -22.72 2.64 13.19
CA ILE A 509 -22.60 2.91 14.63
C ILE A 509 -21.74 4.15 14.90
N ILE A 510 -20.55 4.24 14.27
CA ILE A 510 -19.67 5.40 14.43
C ILE A 510 -20.32 6.67 13.85
N LYS A 511 -20.97 6.55 12.69
CA LYS A 511 -21.63 7.68 12.02
C LYS A 511 -22.79 8.23 12.84
N ASP A 512 -23.60 7.37 13.43
CA ASP A 512 -24.74 7.79 14.25
C ASP A 512 -24.25 8.47 15.54
N GLY A 513 -23.15 7.98 16.16
CA GLY A 513 -22.52 8.60 17.32
C GLY A 513 -23.42 8.65 18.54
N GLU A 514 -24.25 7.63 18.71
CA GLU A 514 -25.19 7.51 19.83
C GLU A 514 -24.53 6.85 21.03
N GLU A 515 -25.02 7.17 22.25
CA GLU A 515 -24.68 6.40 23.45
C GLU A 515 -25.49 5.10 23.46
N HIS A 516 -24.83 3.99 23.78
CA HIS A 516 -25.46 2.69 23.89
C HIS A 516 -25.55 2.25 25.36
N ALA A 517 -26.74 1.88 25.79
CA ALA A 517 -26.97 1.41 27.17
C ALA A 517 -26.29 0.06 27.45
N ASP A 518 -26.23 -0.82 26.44
CA ASP A 518 -25.61 -2.14 26.52
C ASP A 518 -24.92 -2.49 25.20
N LEU A 519 -23.60 -2.55 25.22
CA LEU A 519 -22.78 -2.92 24.06
C LEU A 519 -22.84 -4.42 23.73
N ASN A 520 -23.25 -5.27 24.66
CA ASN A 520 -23.51 -6.68 24.37
C ASN A 520 -24.69 -6.84 23.42
N GLU A 521 -25.73 -6.02 23.57
CA GLU A 521 -26.85 -5.99 22.61
C GLU A 521 -26.41 -5.47 21.24
N VAL A 522 -25.53 -4.48 21.20
CA VAL A 522 -24.97 -3.97 19.93
C VAL A 522 -24.10 -5.03 19.24
N ALA A 523 -23.35 -5.82 20.01
CA ALA A 523 -22.49 -6.88 19.48
C ALA A 523 -23.29 -7.97 18.74
N LYS A 524 -24.55 -8.20 19.10
CA LYS A 524 -25.44 -9.16 18.40
C LYS A 524 -25.65 -8.80 16.92
N LEU A 525 -25.53 -7.53 16.54
CA LEU A 525 -25.62 -7.08 15.14
C LEU A 525 -24.50 -7.64 14.26
N PHE A 526 -23.40 -8.08 14.86
CA PHE A 526 -22.24 -8.64 14.17
C PHE A 526 -22.28 -10.17 14.04
N ASN A 527 -23.38 -10.80 14.41
CA ASN A 527 -23.56 -12.27 14.40
C ASN A 527 -22.46 -13.02 15.17
N ILE A 528 -22.10 -12.49 16.33
CA ILE A 528 -21.20 -13.17 17.25
C ILE A 528 -22.04 -14.12 18.08
N HIS A 529 -22.16 -15.37 17.62
CA HIS A 529 -22.93 -16.42 18.27
C HIS A 529 -22.06 -17.66 18.42
N GLU A 530 -22.32 -18.44 19.47
CA GLU A 530 -21.94 -19.85 19.52
C GLU A 530 -22.95 -20.60 18.65
N ASP A 531 -22.49 -21.33 17.63
CA ASP A 531 -23.30 -22.29 16.88
C ASP A 531 -23.48 -23.56 17.73
#